data_3685616e51637e21876de37da2de6cf2
#
_entry.id   3685616e51637e21876de37da2de6cf2
#
_cell.length_a   1.000
_cell.length_b   1.000
_cell.length_c   1.000
_cell.angle_alpha   90.00
_cell.angle_beta   90.00
_cell.angle_gamma   90.00
#
_symmetry.space_group_name_H-M   'P 1'
#
loop_
_entity.id
_entity.type
_entity.pdbx_description
1 polymer ?
#
loop_
_entity_poly.entity_id
_entity_poly.type
_entity_poly.pdbx_seq_one_letter_code
_entity_poly.pdbx_strand_id
1 'polypeptide(L)'
;MYIIAEIGINHNGDLNIAKKLIDVACKSGCDAVKFQKRTIEKVYSKEELDKPRESPWGKTNRQQKNGLEFKEQDYDIIDKYCKEKKIDWFASSWDEDSQEFLKKYNLKFNKIASAMIKNFPLMEKVAKEKKHCFISTGMSELADIDKAVEIFKKHKCSFELMHCNSTYPMKNKDVNLRVMQTLRNAFECNVGYSGHETGRVVSLAAVALGASSLERHITLDRTMYGSDQAASIECGEMAKLVSDVRSVEESLGSPEKVVLESEKPIRDKLRKS
;
A
#
# COMPACT_ATOMS: atom_id res chain seq x y z
N MET A 1 12.86 -0.49 -6.19
CA MET A 1 11.72 -0.58 -5.25
C MET A 1 10.42 -0.20 -5.95
N TYR A 2 9.31 -0.86 -5.66
CA TYR A 2 7.99 -0.52 -6.18
C TYR A 2 7.24 0.38 -5.18
N ILE A 3 6.85 1.59 -5.59
CA ILE A 3 6.25 2.60 -4.71
C ILE A 3 4.77 2.76 -5.05
N ILE A 4 3.92 2.52 -4.05
CA ILE A 4 2.46 2.50 -4.17
C ILE A 4 1.88 3.69 -3.41
N ALA A 5 1.22 4.60 -4.12
CA ALA A 5 0.43 5.66 -3.51
C ALA A 5 -0.99 5.15 -3.22
N GLU A 6 -1.30 4.87 -1.96
CA GLU A 6 -2.62 4.43 -1.53
C GLU A 6 -3.58 5.61 -1.48
N ILE A 7 -4.45 5.71 -2.46
CA ILE A 7 -5.56 6.67 -2.46
C ILE A 7 -6.63 6.23 -1.45
N GLY A 8 -6.84 4.92 -1.35
CA GLY A 8 -7.76 4.31 -0.40
C GLY A 8 -9.16 4.91 -0.51
N ILE A 9 -9.58 5.59 0.56
CA ILE A 9 -10.85 6.34 0.64
C ILE A 9 -10.64 7.86 0.65
N ASN A 10 -9.42 8.34 0.50
CA ASN A 10 -9.10 9.77 0.57
C ASN A 10 -9.68 10.60 -0.59
N HIS A 11 -10.20 9.94 -1.60
CA HIS A 11 -10.96 10.58 -2.68
C HIS A 11 -12.36 11.07 -2.25
N ASN A 12 -12.84 10.69 -1.06
CA ASN A 12 -14.15 11.10 -0.53
C ASN A 12 -15.33 10.93 -1.51
N GLY A 13 -15.34 9.86 -2.31
CA GLY A 13 -16.39 9.60 -3.31
C GLY A 13 -16.39 10.58 -4.49
N ASP A 14 -15.39 11.45 -4.60
CA ASP A 14 -15.24 12.44 -5.67
C ASP A 14 -14.17 12.01 -6.67
N LEU A 15 -14.59 11.76 -7.90
CA LEU A 15 -13.73 11.35 -9.00
C LEU A 15 -12.70 12.43 -9.38
N ASN A 16 -13.00 13.71 -9.18
CA ASN A 16 -12.05 14.80 -9.44
C ASN A 16 -10.92 14.81 -8.40
N ILE A 17 -11.24 14.51 -7.13
CA ILE A 17 -10.24 14.34 -6.09
C ILE A 17 -9.37 13.12 -6.41
N ALA A 18 -9.98 11.99 -6.81
CA ALA A 18 -9.24 10.79 -7.21
C ALA A 18 -8.27 11.09 -8.37
N LYS A 19 -8.70 11.79 -9.42
CA LYS A 19 -7.83 12.20 -10.54
C LYS A 19 -6.68 13.10 -10.09
N LYS A 20 -6.94 14.06 -9.22
CA LYS A 20 -5.87 14.91 -8.66
C LYS A 20 -4.84 14.07 -7.89
N LEU A 21 -5.26 13.10 -7.09
CA LEU A 21 -4.37 12.20 -6.37
C LEU A 21 -3.56 11.30 -7.32
N ILE A 22 -4.16 10.80 -8.40
CA ILE A 22 -3.46 10.08 -9.47
C ILE A 22 -2.40 10.98 -10.10
N ASP A 23 -2.75 12.22 -10.45
CA ASP A 23 -1.80 13.18 -11.03
C ASP A 23 -0.60 13.45 -10.11
N VAL A 24 -0.86 13.60 -8.82
CA VAL A 24 0.21 13.82 -7.83
C VAL A 24 1.10 12.58 -7.73
N ALA A 25 0.54 11.39 -7.63
CA ALA A 25 1.29 10.14 -7.56
C ALA A 25 2.19 9.97 -8.81
N CYS A 26 1.63 10.21 -10.00
CA CYS A 26 2.36 10.14 -11.26
C CYS A 26 3.51 11.17 -11.31
N LYS A 27 3.23 12.46 -11.00
CA LYS A 27 4.25 13.52 -10.97
C LYS A 27 5.33 13.29 -9.92
N SER A 28 4.99 12.62 -8.83
CA SER A 28 5.94 12.25 -7.78
C SER A 28 6.84 11.08 -8.14
N GLY A 29 6.54 10.34 -9.22
CA GLY A 29 7.30 9.16 -9.64
C GLY A 29 6.91 7.89 -8.90
N CYS A 30 5.68 7.79 -8.37
CA CYS A 30 5.13 6.53 -7.87
C CYS A 30 4.90 5.56 -9.03
N ASP A 31 5.06 4.26 -8.75
CA ASP A 31 4.88 3.21 -9.75
C ASP A 31 3.39 2.83 -9.92
N ALA A 32 2.61 2.97 -8.85
CA ALA A 32 1.17 2.69 -8.87
C ALA A 32 0.37 3.57 -7.93
N VAL A 33 -0.93 3.66 -8.21
CA VAL A 33 -1.96 4.10 -7.26
C VAL A 33 -2.82 2.93 -6.84
N LYS A 34 -3.29 2.94 -5.58
CA LYS A 34 -4.13 1.88 -5.06
C LYS A 34 -5.44 2.43 -4.50
N PHE A 35 -6.52 1.70 -4.75
CA PHE A 35 -7.87 1.95 -4.26
C PHE A 35 -8.34 0.82 -3.34
N GLN A 36 -9.57 0.92 -2.88
CA GLN A 36 -10.23 -0.13 -2.10
C GLN A 36 -11.61 -0.37 -2.70
N LYS A 37 -12.01 -1.63 -2.84
CA LYS A 37 -13.32 -2.02 -3.37
C LYS A 37 -14.06 -2.89 -2.37
N ARG A 38 -15.30 -2.50 -2.06
CA ARG A 38 -16.17 -3.19 -1.11
C ARG A 38 -17.58 -3.37 -1.68
N THR A 39 -18.17 -4.50 -1.35
CA THR A 39 -19.61 -4.66 -1.39
C THR A 39 -20.12 -4.40 0.04
N ILE A 40 -20.58 -3.18 0.30
CA ILE A 40 -20.79 -2.66 1.67
C ILE A 40 -21.62 -3.62 2.54
N GLU A 41 -22.73 -4.14 2.01
CA GLU A 41 -23.63 -5.06 2.73
C GLU A 41 -23.02 -6.44 3.01
N LYS A 42 -21.93 -6.82 2.33
CA LYS A 42 -21.21 -8.08 2.55
C LYS A 42 -20.05 -7.94 3.53
N VAL A 43 -19.41 -6.77 3.52
CA VAL A 43 -18.23 -6.50 4.35
C VAL A 43 -18.61 -6.17 5.79
N TYR A 44 -19.73 -5.50 5.99
CA TYR A 44 -20.13 -4.99 7.31
C TYR A 44 -21.46 -5.60 7.76
N SER A 45 -21.57 -5.89 9.06
CA SER A 45 -22.84 -6.35 9.62
C SER A 45 -23.91 -5.25 9.60
N LYS A 46 -25.16 -5.64 9.59
CA LYS A 46 -26.29 -4.68 9.64
C LYS A 46 -26.18 -3.77 10.85
N GLU A 47 -25.82 -4.32 12.01
CA GLU A 47 -25.67 -3.57 13.26
C GLU A 47 -24.59 -2.49 13.14
N GLU A 48 -23.47 -2.81 12.46
CA GLU A 48 -22.41 -1.84 12.23
C GLU A 48 -22.82 -0.76 11.24
N LEU A 49 -23.53 -1.14 10.18
CA LEU A 49 -24.02 -0.20 9.17
C LEU A 49 -25.07 0.78 9.69
N ASP A 50 -25.91 0.32 10.61
CA ASP A 50 -27.01 1.14 11.16
C ASP A 50 -26.58 2.02 12.34
N LYS A 51 -25.31 1.92 12.81
CA LYS A 51 -24.78 2.82 13.85
C LYS A 51 -24.81 4.28 13.39
N PRO A 52 -25.16 5.20 14.31
CA PRO A 52 -25.08 6.63 14.04
C PRO A 52 -23.66 7.06 13.72
N ARG A 53 -23.51 7.87 12.67
CA ARG A 53 -22.26 8.49 12.27
C ARG A 53 -22.53 9.75 11.45
N GLU A 54 -22.11 10.89 11.97
CA GLU A 54 -22.15 12.15 11.22
C GLU A 54 -21.12 12.11 10.09
N SER A 55 -21.55 12.41 8.87
CA SER A 55 -20.72 12.44 7.69
C SER A 55 -21.31 13.37 6.62
N PRO A 56 -20.53 13.76 5.60
CA PRO A 56 -21.05 14.53 4.45
C PRO A 56 -22.19 13.83 3.69
N TRP A 57 -22.30 12.50 3.82
CA TRP A 57 -23.30 11.69 3.10
C TRP A 57 -24.52 11.31 3.94
N GLY A 58 -24.56 11.68 5.22
CA GLY A 58 -25.68 11.38 6.10
C GLY A 58 -25.24 11.02 7.53
N LYS A 59 -26.18 10.41 8.28
CA LYS A 59 -26.08 10.22 9.73
C LYS A 59 -25.85 8.77 10.16
N THR A 60 -25.54 7.85 9.23
CA THR A 60 -25.26 6.46 9.56
C THR A 60 -23.97 5.99 8.89
N ASN A 61 -23.35 4.93 9.45
CA ASN A 61 -22.19 4.27 8.82
C ASN A 61 -22.51 3.81 7.39
N ARG A 62 -23.72 3.30 7.15
CA ARG A 62 -24.20 2.87 5.83
C ARG A 62 -24.11 4.00 4.80
N GLN A 63 -24.64 5.17 5.16
CA GLN A 63 -24.61 6.33 4.26
C GLN A 63 -23.18 6.80 4.00
N GLN A 64 -22.35 6.85 5.03
CA GLN A 64 -20.96 7.23 4.92
C GLN A 64 -20.17 6.25 4.03
N LYS A 65 -20.31 4.94 4.23
CA LYS A 65 -19.59 3.94 3.45
C LYS A 65 -20.04 3.92 1.98
N ASN A 66 -21.35 4.02 1.73
CA ASN A 66 -21.88 4.11 0.37
C ASN A 66 -21.44 5.40 -0.34
N GLY A 67 -21.32 6.51 0.39
CA GLY A 67 -20.83 7.77 -0.16
C GLY A 67 -19.34 7.74 -0.54
N LEU A 68 -18.56 6.89 0.11
CA LEU A 68 -17.14 6.69 -0.18
C LEU A 68 -16.89 5.66 -1.31
N GLU A 69 -17.85 4.79 -1.61
CA GLU A 69 -17.63 3.69 -2.54
C GLU A 69 -17.88 4.13 -4.00
N PHE A 70 -16.88 3.96 -4.85
CA PHE A 70 -17.01 4.21 -6.28
C PHE A 70 -17.84 3.13 -6.99
N LYS A 71 -18.62 3.57 -7.98
CA LYS A 71 -19.41 2.71 -8.86
C LYS A 71 -18.56 2.23 -10.05
N GLU A 72 -19.13 1.32 -10.83
CA GLU A 72 -18.46 0.77 -12.02
C GLU A 72 -18.03 1.87 -13.01
N GLN A 73 -18.90 2.83 -13.30
CA GLN A 73 -18.61 3.94 -14.20
C GLN A 73 -17.42 4.79 -13.74
N ASP A 74 -17.24 4.95 -12.42
CA ASP A 74 -16.12 5.69 -11.86
C ASP A 74 -14.80 4.90 -12.06
N TYR A 75 -14.83 3.58 -11.85
CA TYR A 75 -13.68 2.72 -12.10
C TYR A 75 -13.32 2.63 -13.59
N ASP A 76 -14.30 2.64 -14.51
CA ASP A 76 -14.05 2.72 -15.96
C ASP A 76 -13.28 4.00 -16.31
N ILE A 77 -13.63 5.12 -15.67
CA ILE A 77 -12.94 6.40 -15.85
C ILE A 77 -11.55 6.36 -15.22
N ILE A 78 -11.40 5.79 -14.02
CA ILE A 78 -10.09 5.63 -13.35
C ILE A 78 -9.15 4.77 -14.18
N ASP A 79 -9.62 3.64 -14.70
CA ASP A 79 -8.85 2.74 -15.55
C ASP A 79 -8.30 3.45 -16.78
N LYS A 80 -9.19 4.16 -17.51
CA LYS A 80 -8.79 4.94 -18.67
C LYS A 80 -7.78 6.02 -18.28
N TYR A 81 -8.03 6.76 -17.18
CA TYR A 81 -7.17 7.84 -16.74
C TYR A 81 -5.79 7.37 -16.33
N CYS A 82 -5.67 6.27 -15.58
CA CYS A 82 -4.39 5.69 -15.21
C CYS A 82 -3.60 5.20 -16.44
N LYS A 83 -4.26 4.62 -17.43
CA LYS A 83 -3.65 4.24 -18.72
C LYS A 83 -3.11 5.45 -19.48
N GLU A 84 -3.86 6.54 -19.55
CA GLU A 84 -3.42 7.81 -20.16
C GLU A 84 -2.21 8.40 -19.43
N LYS A 85 -2.19 8.31 -18.10
CA LYS A 85 -1.08 8.79 -17.26
C LYS A 85 0.10 7.83 -17.20
N LYS A 86 -0.02 6.62 -17.73
CA LYS A 86 1.00 5.57 -17.71
C LYS A 86 1.44 5.18 -16.28
N ILE A 87 0.50 5.12 -15.37
CA ILE A 87 0.69 4.66 -14.00
C ILE A 87 -0.14 3.40 -13.78
N ASP A 88 0.44 2.37 -13.12
CA ASP A 88 -0.31 1.19 -12.73
C ASP A 88 -1.38 1.55 -11.70
N TRP A 89 -2.51 0.85 -11.73
CA TRP A 89 -3.48 0.94 -10.65
C TRP A 89 -3.99 -0.45 -10.26
N PHE A 90 -4.38 -0.59 -9.02
CA PHE A 90 -5.05 -1.77 -8.51
C PHE A 90 -5.88 -1.42 -7.25
N ALA A 91 -6.58 -2.40 -6.70
CA ALA A 91 -7.40 -2.17 -5.52
C ALA A 91 -7.33 -3.34 -4.54
N SER A 92 -7.47 -3.03 -3.25
CA SER A 92 -7.75 -4.05 -2.24
C SER A 92 -9.21 -4.46 -2.36
N SER A 93 -9.48 -5.73 -2.67
CA SER A 93 -10.83 -6.31 -2.54
C SER A 93 -11.10 -6.67 -1.08
N TRP A 94 -12.31 -6.36 -0.59
CA TRP A 94 -12.72 -6.65 0.78
C TRP A 94 -13.72 -7.80 0.88
N ASP A 95 -14.16 -8.29 -0.27
CA ASP A 95 -15.09 -9.44 -0.42
C ASP A 95 -14.92 -10.08 -1.80
N GLU A 96 -15.51 -11.25 -1.97
CA GLU A 96 -15.38 -12.04 -3.20
C GLU A 96 -16.06 -11.41 -4.42
N ASP A 97 -17.13 -10.64 -4.23
CA ASP A 97 -17.80 -9.93 -5.34
C ASP A 97 -16.94 -8.73 -5.79
N SER A 98 -16.31 -8.04 -4.84
CA SER A 98 -15.35 -6.99 -5.14
C SER A 98 -14.15 -7.52 -5.95
N GLN A 99 -13.65 -8.72 -5.63
CA GLN A 99 -12.60 -9.36 -6.42
C GLN A 99 -13.09 -9.74 -7.82
N GLU A 100 -14.31 -10.25 -7.95
CA GLU A 100 -14.90 -10.58 -9.25
C GLU A 100 -15.06 -9.33 -10.13
N PHE A 101 -15.55 -8.24 -9.52
CA PHE A 101 -15.66 -6.94 -10.16
C PHE A 101 -14.32 -6.45 -10.71
N LEU A 102 -13.23 -6.56 -9.95
CA LEU A 102 -11.90 -6.08 -10.34
C LEU A 102 -11.29 -6.86 -11.51
N LYS A 103 -11.71 -8.10 -11.76
CA LYS A 103 -11.22 -8.90 -12.91
C LYS A 103 -11.47 -8.24 -14.25
N LYS A 104 -12.56 -7.46 -14.38
CA LYS A 104 -12.90 -6.72 -15.59
C LYS A 104 -11.74 -5.87 -16.11
N TYR A 105 -10.94 -5.30 -15.21
CA TYR A 105 -9.88 -4.35 -15.57
C TYR A 105 -8.53 -5.01 -15.87
N ASN A 106 -8.42 -6.31 -15.70
CA ASN A 106 -7.17 -7.07 -15.90
C ASN A 106 -5.95 -6.43 -15.23
N LEU A 107 -6.11 -6.04 -13.96
CA LEU A 107 -5.08 -5.39 -13.16
C LEU A 107 -3.83 -6.25 -13.03
N LYS A 108 -2.67 -5.62 -12.96
CA LYS A 108 -1.37 -6.28 -12.86
C LYS A 108 -1.15 -6.99 -11.52
N PHE A 109 -1.69 -6.42 -10.45
CA PHE A 109 -1.51 -6.87 -9.08
C PHE A 109 -2.84 -7.08 -8.38
N ASN A 110 -2.80 -7.96 -7.38
CA ASN A 110 -3.86 -8.08 -6.38
C ASN A 110 -3.38 -7.56 -5.02
N LYS A 111 -4.31 -7.24 -4.13
CA LYS A 111 -4.01 -6.81 -2.76
C LYS A 111 -4.98 -7.41 -1.77
N ILE A 112 -4.42 -7.98 -0.70
CA ILE A 112 -5.16 -8.35 0.51
C ILE A 112 -4.88 -7.31 1.59
N ALA A 113 -5.90 -6.60 2.03
CA ALA A 113 -5.80 -5.67 3.16
C ALA A 113 -5.64 -6.44 4.48
N SER A 114 -5.00 -5.85 5.50
CA SER A 114 -4.81 -6.46 6.82
C SER A 114 -6.10 -7.01 7.42
N ALA A 115 -7.21 -6.28 7.27
CA ALA A 115 -8.51 -6.72 7.77
C ALA A 115 -9.04 -8.00 7.10
N MET A 116 -8.53 -8.34 5.92
CA MET A 116 -8.99 -9.48 5.11
C MET A 116 -8.09 -10.71 5.19
N ILE A 117 -7.00 -10.68 5.96
CA ILE A 117 -6.04 -11.80 6.03
C ILE A 117 -6.66 -13.11 6.56
N LYS A 118 -7.77 -13.03 7.29
CA LYS A 118 -8.55 -14.19 7.77
C LYS A 118 -9.75 -14.54 6.89
N ASN A 119 -9.96 -13.80 5.81
CA ASN A 119 -11.01 -14.14 4.83
C ASN A 119 -10.46 -15.16 3.82
N PHE A 120 -10.38 -16.42 4.24
CA PHE A 120 -9.79 -17.48 3.42
C PHE A 120 -10.52 -17.71 2.09
N PRO A 121 -11.88 -17.65 1.98
CA PRO A 121 -12.56 -17.73 0.70
C PRO A 121 -12.10 -16.64 -0.28
N LEU A 122 -11.99 -15.40 0.16
CA LEU A 122 -11.44 -14.31 -0.65
C LEU A 122 -9.99 -14.60 -1.07
N MET A 123 -9.14 -15.05 -0.15
CA MET A 123 -7.74 -15.35 -0.44
C MET A 123 -7.59 -16.48 -1.46
N GLU A 124 -8.37 -17.56 -1.34
CA GLU A 124 -8.43 -18.65 -2.32
C GLU A 124 -8.85 -18.12 -3.71
N LYS A 125 -9.83 -17.21 -3.76
CA LYS A 125 -10.26 -16.59 -5.02
C LYS A 125 -9.16 -15.74 -5.65
N VAL A 126 -8.49 -14.90 -4.86
CA VAL A 126 -7.37 -14.06 -5.30
C VAL A 126 -6.19 -14.91 -5.76
N ALA A 127 -5.79 -15.91 -5.00
CA ALA A 127 -4.64 -16.75 -5.33
C ALA A 127 -4.83 -17.57 -6.63
N LYS A 128 -6.07 -17.97 -6.94
CA LYS A 128 -6.40 -18.66 -8.21
C LYS A 128 -6.14 -17.80 -9.45
N GLU A 129 -6.12 -16.48 -9.33
CA GLU A 129 -5.80 -15.60 -10.46
C GLU A 129 -4.32 -15.62 -10.86
N LYS A 130 -3.43 -16.10 -9.98
CA LYS A 130 -1.98 -16.21 -10.19
C LYS A 130 -1.31 -14.87 -10.54
N LYS A 131 -1.94 -13.74 -10.25
CA LYS A 131 -1.34 -12.42 -10.30
C LYS A 131 -0.55 -12.18 -9.01
N HIS A 132 0.56 -11.47 -9.10
CA HIS A 132 1.32 -11.11 -7.89
C HIS A 132 0.44 -10.36 -6.90
N CYS A 133 0.48 -10.78 -5.64
CA CYS A 133 -0.39 -10.24 -4.59
C CYS A 133 0.41 -9.66 -3.44
N PHE A 134 0.14 -8.40 -3.10
CA PHE A 134 0.62 -7.79 -1.87
C PHE A 134 -0.31 -8.16 -0.71
N ILE A 135 0.22 -8.76 0.37
CA ILE A 135 -0.56 -9.22 1.53
C ILE A 135 -0.15 -8.42 2.77
N SER A 136 -1.00 -7.53 3.24
CA SER A 136 -0.75 -6.75 4.46
C SER A 136 -0.98 -7.58 5.72
N THR A 137 -0.06 -7.46 6.70
CA THR A 137 0.02 -8.32 7.89
C THR A 137 -0.36 -7.60 9.20
N GLY A 138 -0.94 -6.41 9.12
CA GLY A 138 -1.40 -5.69 10.31
C GLY A 138 -2.48 -6.46 11.08
N MET A 139 -2.52 -6.30 12.41
CA MET A 139 -3.47 -6.99 13.30
C MET A 139 -3.38 -8.52 13.24
N SER A 140 -2.23 -9.08 12.85
CA SER A 140 -2.07 -10.52 12.65
C SER A 140 -0.89 -11.06 13.45
N GLU A 141 -1.04 -12.27 13.96
CA GLU A 141 0.05 -13.08 14.49
C GLU A 141 0.69 -13.93 13.38
N LEU A 142 1.87 -14.49 13.64
CA LEU A 142 2.56 -15.34 12.64
C LEU A 142 1.69 -16.52 12.19
N ALA A 143 0.90 -17.11 13.09
CA ALA A 143 -0.02 -18.20 12.75
C ALA A 143 -1.15 -17.80 11.78
N ASP A 144 -1.59 -16.53 11.80
CA ASP A 144 -2.58 -16.02 10.85
C ASP A 144 -1.95 -15.84 9.47
N ILE A 145 -0.70 -15.32 9.46
CA ILE A 145 0.06 -15.08 8.23
C ILE A 145 0.44 -16.41 7.57
N ASP A 146 0.80 -17.43 8.36
CA ASP A 146 1.15 -18.76 7.85
C ASP A 146 0.02 -19.36 7.02
N LYS A 147 -1.21 -19.34 7.56
CA LYS A 147 -2.40 -19.81 6.81
C LYS A 147 -2.61 -19.06 5.50
N ALA A 148 -2.37 -17.76 5.49
CA ALA A 148 -2.44 -16.95 4.29
C ALA A 148 -1.38 -17.39 3.27
N VAL A 149 -0.15 -17.52 3.70
CA VAL A 149 0.99 -17.94 2.87
C VAL A 149 0.76 -19.34 2.28
N GLU A 150 0.25 -20.29 3.09
CA GLU A 150 -0.09 -21.65 2.62
C GLU A 150 -1.07 -21.63 1.43
N ILE A 151 -2.11 -20.77 1.49
CA ILE A 151 -3.07 -20.63 0.39
C ILE A 151 -2.36 -20.18 -0.89
N PHE A 152 -1.51 -19.15 -0.82
CA PHE A 152 -0.81 -18.65 -2.00
C PHE A 152 0.22 -19.64 -2.54
N LYS A 153 0.96 -20.32 -1.66
CA LYS A 153 1.89 -21.41 -2.02
C LYS A 153 1.15 -22.58 -2.70
N LYS A 154 0.02 -23.04 -2.15
CA LYS A 154 -0.84 -24.09 -2.71
C LYS A 154 -1.27 -23.78 -4.15
N HIS A 155 -1.62 -22.53 -4.44
CA HIS A 155 -2.02 -22.10 -5.78
C HIS A 155 -0.84 -21.71 -6.68
N LYS A 156 0.40 -21.78 -6.19
CA LYS A 156 1.60 -21.29 -6.90
C LYS A 156 1.41 -19.85 -7.38
N CYS A 157 0.78 -19.04 -6.55
CA CYS A 157 0.56 -17.62 -6.78
C CYS A 157 1.71 -16.83 -6.14
N SER A 158 2.38 -15.98 -6.91
CA SER A 158 3.44 -15.14 -6.35
C SER A 158 2.85 -14.09 -5.41
N PHE A 159 3.54 -13.85 -4.29
CA PHE A 159 3.09 -12.90 -3.29
C PHE A 159 4.27 -12.21 -2.61
N GLU A 160 3.95 -11.11 -1.96
CA GLU A 160 4.83 -10.35 -1.08
C GLU A 160 4.06 -10.01 0.20
N LEU A 161 4.68 -10.21 1.36
CA LEU A 161 4.12 -9.77 2.62
C LEU A 161 4.43 -8.28 2.83
N MET A 162 3.47 -7.52 3.36
CA MET A 162 3.69 -6.12 3.70
C MET A 162 3.57 -5.95 5.21
N HIS A 163 4.70 -5.62 5.86
CA HIS A 163 4.67 -5.24 7.25
C HIS A 163 3.92 -3.92 7.42
N CYS A 164 2.95 -3.89 8.32
CA CYS A 164 2.21 -2.68 8.66
C CYS A 164 1.62 -2.76 10.07
N ASN A 165 1.26 -1.60 10.61
CA ASN A 165 0.44 -1.47 11.82
C ASN A 165 -0.85 -0.73 11.44
N SER A 166 -2.00 -1.26 11.87
CA SER A 166 -3.33 -0.77 11.46
C SER A 166 -3.89 0.33 12.40
N THR A 167 -3.05 1.22 12.92
CA THR A 167 -3.47 2.43 13.61
C THR A 167 -3.22 3.67 12.74
N TYR A 168 -4.15 4.62 12.71
CA TYR A 168 -4.17 5.78 11.81
C TYR A 168 -4.35 7.09 12.56
N PRO A 169 -3.30 7.92 12.79
CA PRO A 169 -1.88 7.64 12.49
C PRO A 169 -1.24 6.69 13.51
N MET A 170 -0.22 5.97 13.05
CA MET A 170 0.59 5.09 13.86
C MET A 170 1.69 5.87 14.61
N LYS A 171 1.98 5.49 15.85
CA LYS A 171 3.11 6.04 16.61
C LYS A 171 4.41 5.33 16.23
N ASN A 172 5.51 6.07 16.10
CA ASN A 172 6.81 5.51 15.70
C ASN A 172 7.27 4.34 16.59
N LYS A 173 6.98 4.36 17.90
CA LYS A 173 7.34 3.28 18.83
C LYS A 173 6.63 1.95 18.56
N ASP A 174 5.51 1.99 17.83
CA ASP A 174 4.67 0.81 17.56
C ASP A 174 4.92 0.24 16.15
N VAL A 175 5.85 0.82 15.38
CA VAL A 175 6.19 0.40 14.01
C VAL A 175 6.87 -0.97 13.96
N ASN A 176 7.83 -1.22 14.85
CA ASN A 176 8.57 -2.48 14.93
C ASN A 176 9.18 -2.96 13.59
N LEU A 177 9.93 -2.11 12.88
CA LEU A 177 10.49 -2.42 11.55
C LEU A 177 11.31 -3.72 11.50
N ARG A 178 11.89 -4.18 12.62
CA ARG A 178 12.62 -5.45 12.69
C ARG A 178 11.72 -6.66 12.37
N VAL A 179 10.41 -6.54 12.50
CA VAL A 179 9.44 -7.58 12.10
C VAL A 179 9.55 -7.92 10.62
N MET A 180 9.97 -6.99 9.77
CA MET A 180 10.23 -7.27 8.36
C MET A 180 11.24 -8.40 8.17
N GLN A 181 12.32 -8.43 8.97
CA GLN A 181 13.30 -9.52 8.92
C GLN A 181 12.72 -10.82 9.47
N THR A 182 11.90 -10.74 10.52
CA THR A 182 11.21 -11.93 11.06
C THR A 182 10.30 -12.57 9.98
N LEU A 183 9.53 -11.74 9.26
CA LEU A 183 8.67 -12.23 8.17
C LEU A 183 9.47 -12.85 7.03
N ARG A 184 10.59 -12.23 6.61
CA ARG A 184 11.47 -12.81 5.58
C ARG A 184 12.00 -14.18 5.97
N ASN A 185 12.49 -14.31 7.20
CA ASN A 185 13.07 -15.55 7.68
C ASN A 185 12.01 -16.65 7.89
N ALA A 186 10.80 -16.28 8.35
CA ALA A 186 9.75 -17.25 8.63
C ALA A 186 9.09 -17.79 7.33
N PHE A 187 8.95 -16.95 6.31
CA PHE A 187 8.14 -17.29 5.12
C PHE A 187 8.93 -17.39 3.82
N GLU A 188 10.23 -17.05 3.85
CA GLU A 188 11.14 -17.10 2.70
C GLU A 188 10.59 -16.35 1.48
N CYS A 189 10.09 -15.12 1.71
CA CYS A 189 9.46 -14.29 0.69
C CYS A 189 9.94 -12.83 0.78
N ASN A 190 9.67 -12.06 -0.26
CA ASN A 190 9.85 -10.62 -0.23
C ASN A 190 8.93 -9.98 0.82
N VAL A 191 9.43 -8.92 1.46
CA VAL A 191 8.67 -8.17 2.47
C VAL A 191 8.78 -6.69 2.17
N GLY A 192 7.65 -6.07 1.87
CA GLY A 192 7.47 -4.64 1.75
C GLY A 192 7.04 -3.98 3.06
N TYR A 193 6.85 -2.69 3.00
CA TYR A 193 6.37 -1.87 4.10
C TYR A 193 5.14 -1.05 3.68
N SER A 194 4.06 -1.12 4.48
CA SER A 194 2.86 -0.29 4.32
C SER A 194 2.70 0.58 5.56
N GLY A 195 3.07 1.86 5.44
CA GLY A 195 3.22 2.77 6.57
C GLY A 195 2.02 3.68 6.79
N HIS A 196 1.63 3.83 8.08
CA HIS A 196 0.55 4.73 8.53
C HIS A 196 1.06 5.78 9.54
N GLU A 197 2.37 5.92 9.65
CA GLU A 197 3.02 6.96 10.44
C GLU A 197 2.94 8.33 9.76
N THR A 198 3.09 9.39 10.54
CA THR A 198 3.28 10.73 9.99
C THR A 198 4.72 10.95 9.53
N GLY A 199 4.91 11.68 8.42
CA GLY A 199 6.22 11.98 7.86
C GLY A 199 6.84 10.82 7.08
N ARG A 200 8.15 10.90 6.80
CA ARG A 200 8.85 10.03 5.82
C ARG A 200 9.96 9.17 6.43
N VAL A 201 10.45 9.52 7.61
CA VAL A 201 11.66 8.93 8.22
C VAL A 201 11.55 7.42 8.40
N VAL A 202 10.42 6.93 8.89
CA VAL A 202 10.19 5.50 9.10
C VAL A 202 10.14 4.74 7.78
N SER A 203 9.50 5.31 6.77
CA SER A 203 9.47 4.74 5.41
C SER A 203 10.89 4.59 4.85
N LEU A 204 11.76 5.60 5.00
CA LEU A 204 13.16 5.52 4.54
C LEU A 204 13.95 4.48 5.33
N ALA A 205 13.71 4.36 6.64
CA ALA A 205 14.31 3.30 7.45
C ALA A 205 13.88 1.91 6.99
N ALA A 206 12.60 1.73 6.64
CA ALA A 206 12.11 0.46 6.07
C ALA A 206 12.80 0.12 4.74
N VAL A 207 13.02 1.11 3.88
CA VAL A 207 13.79 0.97 2.63
C VAL A 207 15.22 0.52 2.92
N ALA A 208 15.91 1.19 3.83
CA ALA A 208 17.28 0.85 4.23
C ALA A 208 17.37 -0.55 4.85
N LEU A 209 16.32 -1.04 5.51
CA LEU A 209 16.19 -2.41 6.02
C LEU A 209 15.75 -3.42 4.94
N GLY A 210 15.73 -3.01 3.66
CA GLY A 210 15.50 -3.87 2.51
C GLY A 210 14.02 -4.15 2.22
N ALA A 211 13.11 -3.22 2.48
CA ALA A 211 11.74 -3.33 1.98
C ALA A 211 11.77 -3.53 0.46
N SER A 212 10.99 -4.47 -0.06
CA SER A 212 10.88 -4.75 -1.51
C SER A 212 9.89 -3.83 -2.20
N SER A 213 8.88 -3.38 -1.48
CA SER A 213 7.91 -2.35 -1.90
C SER A 213 7.59 -1.40 -0.75
N LEU A 214 7.08 -0.22 -1.11
CA LEU A 214 6.64 0.80 -0.16
C LEU A 214 5.24 1.26 -0.52
N GLU A 215 4.31 1.17 0.43
CA GLU A 215 2.96 1.69 0.30
C GLU A 215 2.72 2.81 1.32
N ARG A 216 2.25 3.96 0.87
CA ARG A 216 1.86 5.09 1.73
C ARG A 216 0.56 5.71 1.24
N HIS A 217 -0.33 5.99 2.19
CA HIS A 217 -1.52 6.79 1.88
C HIS A 217 -1.14 8.18 1.39
N ILE A 218 -1.89 8.67 0.40
CA ILE A 218 -1.73 10.01 -0.18
C ILE A 218 -3.01 10.83 0.02
N THR A 219 -2.86 12.12 0.33
CA THR A 219 -3.97 13.07 0.45
C THR A 219 -3.64 14.41 -0.20
N LEU A 220 -4.69 15.14 -0.56
CA LEU A 220 -4.54 16.55 -0.95
C LEU A 220 -4.33 17.44 0.27
N ASP A 221 -4.99 17.13 1.39
CA ASP A 221 -4.92 17.86 2.66
C ASP A 221 -5.32 16.93 3.80
N ARG A 222 -4.46 16.82 4.83
CA ARG A 222 -4.70 15.98 6.02
C ARG A 222 -5.91 16.41 6.86
N THR A 223 -6.39 17.64 6.69
CA THR A 223 -7.55 18.16 7.41
C THR A 223 -8.89 17.80 6.76
N MET A 224 -8.86 17.18 5.57
CA MET A 224 -10.06 16.71 4.90
C MET A 224 -10.77 15.64 5.73
N TYR A 225 -12.09 15.50 5.50
CA TYR A 225 -12.87 14.45 6.12
C TYR A 225 -12.35 13.06 5.69
N GLY A 226 -12.16 12.17 6.67
CA GLY A 226 -11.77 10.77 6.43
C GLY A 226 -10.84 10.23 7.50
N SER A 227 -10.94 8.92 7.78
CA SER A 227 -10.12 8.24 8.80
C SER A 227 -8.64 8.16 8.42
N ASP A 228 -8.33 8.15 7.12
CA ASP A 228 -7.00 7.87 6.61
C ASP A 228 -6.19 9.15 6.34
N GLN A 229 -6.89 10.31 6.24
CA GLN A 229 -6.30 11.60 5.88
C GLN A 229 -5.13 11.99 6.81
N ALA A 230 -5.31 11.88 8.12
CA ALA A 230 -4.31 12.29 9.12
C ALA A 230 -3.01 11.47 9.05
N ALA A 231 -3.07 10.21 8.61
CA ALA A 231 -1.92 9.31 8.43
C ALA A 231 -1.28 9.40 7.04
N SER A 232 -1.84 10.21 6.16
CA SER A 232 -1.45 10.28 4.75
C SER A 232 -0.30 11.25 4.51
N ILE A 233 0.43 11.01 3.43
CA ILE A 233 1.43 11.92 2.89
C ILE A 233 0.75 12.95 2.01
N GLU A 234 1.02 14.23 2.21
CA GLU A 234 0.54 15.30 1.33
C GLU A 234 1.34 15.40 0.03
N CYS A 235 0.74 16.03 -0.98
CA CYS A 235 1.27 16.08 -2.34
C CYS A 235 2.76 16.46 -2.43
N GLY A 236 3.17 17.55 -1.76
CA GLY A 236 4.56 18.02 -1.81
C GLY A 236 5.55 17.11 -1.08
N GLU A 237 5.07 16.35 -0.10
CA GLU A 237 5.88 15.37 0.65
C GLU A 237 6.02 14.04 -0.10
N MET A 238 5.03 13.67 -0.94
CA MET A 238 5.10 12.43 -1.72
C MET A 238 6.28 12.49 -2.72
N ALA A 239 6.46 13.59 -3.43
CA ALA A 239 7.58 13.75 -4.35
C ALA A 239 8.93 13.66 -3.62
N LYS A 240 9.03 14.27 -2.42
CA LYS A 240 10.24 14.18 -1.58
C LYS A 240 10.46 12.75 -1.10
N LEU A 241 9.39 12.03 -0.68
CA LEU A 241 9.50 10.64 -0.26
C LEU A 241 10.07 9.77 -1.39
N VAL A 242 9.53 9.88 -2.60
CA VAL A 242 10.02 9.11 -3.76
C VAL A 242 11.47 9.44 -4.06
N SER A 243 11.85 10.73 -4.09
CA SER A 243 13.24 11.16 -4.31
C SER A 243 14.18 10.62 -3.23
N ASP A 244 13.79 10.71 -1.96
CA ASP A 244 14.58 10.21 -0.84
C ASP A 244 14.74 8.68 -0.91
N VAL A 245 13.67 7.95 -1.28
CA VAL A 245 13.71 6.49 -1.47
C VAL A 245 14.72 6.11 -2.58
N ARG A 246 14.69 6.80 -3.73
CA ARG A 246 15.63 6.52 -4.82
C ARG A 246 17.09 6.81 -4.39
N SER A 247 17.30 7.87 -3.62
CA SER A 247 18.62 8.19 -3.06
C SER A 247 19.10 7.12 -2.07
N VAL A 248 18.22 6.58 -1.24
CA VAL A 248 18.57 5.46 -0.34
C VAL A 248 18.91 4.21 -1.16
N GLU A 249 18.12 3.85 -2.17
CA GLU A 249 18.40 2.70 -3.04
C GLU A 249 19.79 2.80 -3.69
N GLU A 250 20.13 3.98 -4.24
CA GLU A 250 21.44 4.22 -4.83
C GLU A 250 22.55 4.10 -3.78
N SER A 251 22.32 4.60 -2.58
CA SER A 251 23.30 4.60 -1.48
C SER A 251 23.58 3.22 -0.89
N LEU A 252 22.67 2.26 -1.03
CA LEU A 252 22.86 0.90 -0.56
C LEU A 252 24.00 0.18 -1.30
N GLY A 253 24.22 0.44 -2.56
CA GLY A 253 25.34 -0.01 -3.35
C GLY A 253 25.65 -1.52 -3.25
N SER A 254 26.94 -1.86 -3.31
CA SER A 254 27.46 -3.22 -3.16
C SER A 254 27.86 -3.51 -1.70
N PRO A 255 27.66 -4.75 -1.20
CA PRO A 255 28.18 -5.16 0.12
C PRO A 255 29.71 -5.37 0.13
N GLU A 256 30.38 -5.37 -1.02
CA GLU A 256 31.81 -5.55 -1.11
C GLU A 256 32.59 -4.31 -0.66
N LYS A 257 33.51 -4.51 0.30
CA LYS A 257 34.39 -3.43 0.75
C LYS A 257 35.63 -3.32 -0.16
N VAL A 258 35.52 -2.44 -1.14
CA VAL A 258 36.60 -2.15 -2.12
C VAL A 258 37.01 -0.68 -2.05
N VAL A 259 38.16 -0.35 -2.60
CA VAL A 259 38.57 1.04 -2.84
C VAL A 259 37.93 1.49 -4.15
N LEU A 260 37.01 2.43 -4.07
CA LEU A 260 36.34 2.96 -5.25
C LEU A 260 37.30 3.81 -6.10
N GLU A 261 37.05 3.86 -7.40
CA GLU A 261 37.89 4.67 -8.33
C GLU A 261 37.96 6.12 -7.90
N SER A 262 36.85 6.68 -7.36
CA SER A 262 36.79 8.04 -6.83
C SER A 262 37.67 8.27 -5.57
N GLU A 263 37.98 7.19 -4.82
CA GLU A 263 38.84 7.28 -3.61
C GLU A 263 40.34 7.16 -3.93
N LYS A 264 40.73 6.57 -5.08
CA LYS A 264 42.12 6.31 -5.42
C LYS A 264 43.00 7.58 -5.37
N PRO A 265 42.58 8.70 -5.99
CA PRO A 265 43.43 9.92 -5.94
C PRO A 265 43.59 10.47 -4.53
N ILE A 266 42.56 10.37 -3.70
CA ILE A 266 42.56 10.84 -2.31
C ILE A 266 43.43 9.91 -1.46
N ARG A 267 43.29 8.59 -1.63
CA ARG A 267 44.14 7.59 -0.98
C ARG A 267 45.61 7.84 -1.28
N ASP A 268 45.98 8.01 -2.54
CA ASP A 268 47.39 8.19 -2.95
C ASP A 268 47.98 9.50 -2.45
N LYS A 269 47.13 10.53 -2.25
CA LYS A 269 47.54 11.81 -1.62
C LYS A 269 47.74 11.69 -0.10
N LEU A 270 46.86 10.97 0.60
CA LEU A 270 46.83 10.94 2.06
C LEU A 270 47.63 9.80 2.68
N ARG A 271 47.79 8.68 1.98
CA ARG A 271 48.59 7.54 2.43
C ARG A 271 49.95 7.57 1.73
N LYS A 272 50.83 8.46 2.21
CA LYS A 272 52.23 8.40 1.83
C LYS A 272 52.84 7.14 2.45
N SER A 273 53.23 6.19 1.62
CA SER A 273 54.04 5.02 1.99
C SER A 273 55.44 5.47 2.38
#